data_71f4ac0450c3be85c5fdd9dd60e74bd5
#
_entry.id   71f4ac0450c3be85c5fdd9dd60e74bd5
#
_cell.length_a   1.000
_cell.length_b   1.000
_cell.length_c   1.000
_cell.angle_alpha   90.00
_cell.angle_beta   90.00
_cell.angle_gamma   90.00
#
_symmetry.space_group_name_H-M   'P 1'
#
loop_
_entity.id
_entity.type
_entity.pdbx_description
1 polymer ?
#
loop_
_entity_poly.entity_id
_entity_poly.type
_entity_poly.pdbx_seq_one_letter_code
_entity_poly.pdbx_strand_id
1 'polypeptide(L)'
;MFGFANALLLALFAAAGVDLVLALRRKAVGQLFIVPHYLFGDWGGEARARWGQRAFLLALMLYEFTVVFCNSMARENWPFLQGQLAPVLDMIMYTLLCGKILLGTRYTWRELICAGALYFVARWVYFNGQNIWFLGLVMVLLAAKDVPLRRSLQAFLGCGVPTLALVEVLHFAGIIAPDALSERSGSYRLMFGYGHPNTFGGIVFGLVLAWVLLRQTKITWAEIAAVAGVGLFLYKGPASRSPALCAFLLAVLLVCAKPVDARKGHKLTAGLCAAMVPVVGAISYILPLFVVKIGPWADEIGPAWLAKLDSLLTCRISLAWAAYRMYDIKIAGQMLMDWPAIDNIFVYFLYQFGPVLVVLAGILMAVTLYRLARHGRWQAAACLLVVLFYGYMETQVIHITSDPALLLLVPAVFGDSLSD
;
A
#
# COMPACT_ATOMS: atom_id res chain seq x y z
N MET A 1 0.32 2.78 -26.94
CA MET A 1 1.44 2.57 -26.01
C MET A 1 1.35 1.25 -25.22
N PHE A 2 0.23 0.90 -24.61
CA PHE A 2 0.10 -0.34 -23.82
C PHE A 2 0.32 -1.63 -24.62
N GLY A 3 -0.05 -1.70 -25.91
CA GLY A 3 0.16 -2.89 -26.73
C GLY A 3 1.64 -3.21 -26.99
N PHE A 4 2.45 -2.19 -27.24
CA PHE A 4 3.90 -2.36 -27.47
C PHE A 4 4.63 -2.78 -26.19
N ALA A 5 4.30 -2.17 -25.04
CA ALA A 5 4.89 -2.55 -23.75
C ALA A 5 4.56 -4.01 -23.38
N ASN A 6 3.34 -4.47 -23.65
CA ASN A 6 2.95 -5.86 -23.42
C ASN A 6 3.67 -6.83 -24.37
N ALA A 7 3.79 -6.50 -25.65
CA ALA A 7 4.52 -7.32 -26.61
C ALA A 7 6.01 -7.41 -26.24
N LEU A 8 6.61 -6.31 -25.80
CA LEU A 8 7.98 -6.28 -25.31
C LEU A 8 8.16 -7.13 -24.05
N LEU A 9 7.26 -7.01 -23.07
CA LEU A 9 7.28 -7.83 -21.86
C LEU A 9 7.13 -9.33 -22.18
N LEU A 10 6.21 -9.72 -23.06
CA LEU A 10 6.05 -11.09 -23.49
C LEU A 10 7.31 -11.62 -24.20
N ALA A 11 7.91 -10.81 -25.09
CA ALA A 11 9.15 -11.18 -25.76
C ALA A 11 10.31 -11.36 -24.76
N LEU A 12 10.42 -10.49 -23.75
CA LEU A 12 11.43 -10.56 -22.70
C LEU A 12 11.20 -11.80 -21.78
N PHE A 13 9.95 -12.12 -21.42
CA PHE A 13 9.63 -13.35 -20.69
C PHE A 13 9.94 -14.60 -21.51
N ALA A 14 9.66 -14.59 -22.83
CA ALA A 14 10.02 -15.68 -23.71
C ALA A 14 11.54 -15.85 -23.80
N ALA A 15 12.30 -14.76 -23.92
CA ALA A 15 13.78 -14.79 -23.91
C ALA A 15 14.32 -15.33 -22.58
N ALA A 16 13.76 -14.91 -21.45
CA ALA A 16 14.11 -15.44 -20.13
C ALA A 16 13.78 -16.94 -20.00
N GLY A 17 12.67 -17.40 -20.60
CA GLY A 17 12.30 -18.81 -20.66
C GLY A 17 13.31 -19.63 -21.46
N VAL A 18 13.80 -19.11 -22.59
CA VAL A 18 14.88 -19.76 -23.39
C VAL A 18 16.16 -19.85 -22.59
N ASP A 19 16.58 -18.76 -21.93
CA ASP A 19 17.76 -18.75 -21.06
C ASP A 19 17.65 -19.74 -19.91
N LEU A 20 16.46 -19.86 -19.32
CA LEU A 20 16.17 -20.83 -18.26
C LEU A 20 16.36 -22.26 -18.78
N VAL A 21 15.82 -22.59 -19.97
CA VAL A 21 15.98 -23.93 -20.58
C VAL A 21 17.46 -24.21 -20.87
N LEU A 22 18.21 -23.25 -21.35
CA LEU A 22 19.65 -23.39 -21.61
C LEU A 22 20.44 -23.55 -20.30
N ALA A 23 20.11 -22.80 -19.25
CA ALA A 23 20.73 -22.91 -17.93
C ALA A 23 20.44 -24.28 -17.27
N LEU A 24 19.22 -24.79 -17.39
CA LEU A 24 18.83 -26.11 -16.91
C LEU A 24 19.60 -27.22 -17.66
N ARG A 25 19.75 -27.14 -18.99
CA ARG A 25 20.56 -28.06 -19.78
C ARG A 25 22.03 -28.08 -19.38
N ARG A 26 22.59 -26.92 -18.99
CA ARG A 26 24.00 -26.76 -18.54
C ARG A 26 24.20 -27.08 -17.06
N LYS A 27 23.16 -27.51 -16.31
CA LYS A 27 23.18 -27.68 -14.83
C LYS A 27 23.66 -26.44 -14.06
N ALA A 28 23.68 -25.26 -14.68
CA ALA A 28 24.08 -24.00 -14.09
C ALA A 28 22.83 -23.25 -13.58
N VAL A 29 22.26 -23.74 -12.46
CA VAL A 29 21.08 -23.10 -11.83
C VAL A 29 21.58 -21.96 -10.96
N GLY A 30 21.79 -20.79 -11.57
CA GLY A 30 22.16 -19.56 -10.88
C GLY A 30 21.03 -18.52 -10.87
N GLN A 31 21.32 -17.35 -10.29
CA GLN A 31 20.44 -16.19 -10.40
C GLN A 31 20.53 -15.59 -11.81
N LEU A 32 19.37 -15.37 -12.42
CA LEU A 32 19.25 -14.88 -13.80
C LEU A 32 18.68 -13.44 -13.79
N PHE A 33 19.13 -12.65 -14.75
CA PHE A 33 18.41 -11.44 -15.16
C PHE A 33 17.37 -11.81 -16.22
N ILE A 34 16.20 -11.14 -16.22
CA ILE A 34 15.17 -11.36 -17.27
C ILE A 34 15.73 -11.03 -18.64
N VAL A 35 16.44 -9.88 -18.76
CA VAL A 35 17.19 -9.54 -19.96
C VAL A 35 18.61 -10.09 -19.82
N PRO A 36 19.03 -11.00 -20.72
CA PRO A 36 20.30 -11.68 -20.61
C PRO A 36 21.50 -10.74 -20.55
N HIS A 37 22.49 -11.11 -19.79
CA HIS A 37 23.71 -10.35 -19.59
C HIS A 37 24.49 -10.16 -20.91
N TYR A 38 24.52 -11.14 -21.78
CA TYR A 38 25.26 -11.06 -23.06
C TYR A 38 24.73 -10.01 -24.05
N LEU A 39 23.50 -9.50 -23.86
CA LEU A 39 22.96 -8.42 -24.69
C LEU A 39 23.58 -7.04 -24.38
N PHE A 40 24.25 -6.90 -23.25
CA PHE A 40 24.80 -5.63 -22.77
C PHE A 40 26.33 -5.59 -22.63
N GLY A 41 27.02 -6.60 -23.18
CA GLY A 41 28.48 -6.68 -23.13
C GLY A 41 29.05 -6.62 -21.72
N ASP A 42 30.04 -5.74 -21.46
CA ASP A 42 30.74 -5.63 -20.18
C ASP A 42 29.96 -4.95 -19.05
N TRP A 43 28.68 -4.65 -19.22
CA TRP A 43 27.86 -4.08 -18.16
C TRP A 43 27.62 -5.12 -17.06
N GLY A 44 28.61 -5.25 -16.18
CA GLY A 44 28.69 -6.31 -15.15
C GLY A 44 27.46 -6.33 -14.23
N GLY A 45 27.14 -7.54 -13.73
CA GLY A 45 25.95 -7.79 -12.94
C GLY A 45 25.80 -6.93 -11.68
N GLU A 46 26.91 -6.52 -11.03
CA GLU A 46 26.89 -5.61 -9.89
C GLU A 46 26.56 -4.17 -10.27
N ALA A 47 27.08 -3.68 -11.41
CA ALA A 47 26.77 -2.35 -11.91
C ALA A 47 25.27 -2.24 -12.24
N ARG A 48 24.72 -3.27 -12.89
CA ARG A 48 23.26 -3.37 -13.17
C ARG A 48 22.43 -3.41 -11.89
N ALA A 49 22.85 -4.17 -10.89
CA ALA A 49 22.14 -4.23 -9.61
C ALA A 49 22.16 -2.88 -8.88
N ARG A 50 23.32 -2.19 -8.84
CA ARG A 50 23.44 -0.85 -8.25
C ARG A 50 22.58 0.19 -8.99
N TRP A 51 22.59 0.15 -10.32
CA TRP A 51 21.72 0.99 -11.14
C TRP A 51 20.24 0.71 -10.82
N GLY A 52 19.86 -0.56 -10.78
CA GLY A 52 18.49 -0.96 -10.47
C GLY A 52 18.01 -0.46 -9.11
N GLN A 53 18.87 -0.52 -8.06
CA GLN A 53 18.50 0.04 -6.75
C GLN A 53 18.28 1.56 -6.83
N ARG A 54 19.13 2.31 -7.54
CA ARG A 54 18.97 3.76 -7.73
C ARG A 54 17.70 4.08 -8.52
N ALA A 55 17.42 3.32 -9.58
CA ALA A 55 16.21 3.46 -10.39
C ALA A 55 14.94 3.25 -9.56
N PHE A 56 14.93 2.24 -8.69
CA PHE A 56 13.82 2.01 -7.77
C PHE A 56 13.62 3.16 -6.77
N LEU A 57 14.70 3.62 -6.13
CA LEU A 57 14.61 4.72 -5.16
C LEU A 57 14.10 6.00 -5.83
N LEU A 58 14.60 6.31 -7.04
CA LEU A 58 14.11 7.46 -7.81
C LEU A 58 12.63 7.28 -8.20
N ALA A 59 12.22 6.09 -8.64
CA ALA A 59 10.83 5.80 -8.95
C ALA A 59 9.91 5.98 -7.74
N LEU A 60 10.35 5.52 -6.55
CA LEU A 60 9.61 5.69 -5.31
C LEU A 60 9.49 7.17 -4.91
N MET A 61 10.55 7.97 -5.09
CA MET A 61 10.51 9.41 -4.84
C MET A 61 9.58 10.14 -5.82
N LEU A 62 9.59 9.75 -7.11
CA LEU A 62 8.67 10.31 -8.11
C LEU A 62 7.22 9.96 -7.78
N TYR A 63 6.96 8.72 -7.40
CA TYR A 63 5.64 8.29 -6.94
C TYR A 63 5.15 9.14 -5.78
N GLU A 64 5.98 9.29 -4.74
CA GLU A 64 5.64 10.05 -3.55
C GLU A 64 5.40 11.52 -3.87
N PHE A 65 6.27 12.15 -4.67
CA PHE A 65 6.09 13.53 -5.13
C PHE A 65 4.78 13.70 -5.91
N THR A 66 4.50 12.81 -6.86
CA THR A 66 3.28 12.88 -7.67
C THR A 66 2.03 12.77 -6.80
N VAL A 67 2.01 11.81 -5.87
CA VAL A 67 0.84 11.60 -5.00
C VAL A 67 0.68 12.75 -3.99
N VAL A 68 1.75 13.24 -3.40
CA VAL A 68 1.68 14.28 -2.37
C VAL A 68 1.47 15.67 -2.98
N PHE A 69 2.19 16.03 -4.04
CA PHE A 69 2.13 17.38 -4.62
C PHE A 69 1.08 17.53 -5.72
N CYS A 70 1.14 16.66 -6.75
CA CYS A 70 0.26 16.83 -7.91
C CYS A 70 -1.22 16.54 -7.60
N ASN A 71 -1.51 15.78 -6.53
CA ASN A 71 -2.90 15.56 -6.08
C ASN A 71 -3.35 16.51 -4.96
N SER A 72 -2.51 17.47 -4.57
CA SER A 72 -2.93 18.54 -3.66
C SER A 72 -3.84 19.56 -4.37
N MET A 73 -4.39 20.52 -3.62
CA MET A 73 -5.19 21.62 -4.17
C MET A 73 -4.37 22.56 -5.08
N ALA A 74 -3.04 22.42 -5.13
CA ALA A 74 -2.19 23.09 -6.10
C ALA A 74 -2.64 22.83 -7.56
N ARG A 75 -3.26 21.69 -7.84
CA ARG A 75 -3.82 21.35 -9.15
C ARG A 75 -4.94 22.29 -9.61
N GLU A 76 -5.67 22.87 -8.70
CA GLU A 76 -6.75 23.83 -9.00
C GLU A 76 -6.16 25.17 -9.50
N ASN A 77 -5.03 25.58 -8.92
CA ASN A 77 -4.32 26.78 -9.36
C ASN A 77 -3.43 26.52 -10.58
N TRP A 78 -2.89 25.31 -10.70
CA TRP A 78 -1.99 24.89 -11.75
C TRP A 78 -2.49 23.57 -12.42
N PRO A 79 -3.51 23.63 -13.29
CA PRO A 79 -4.11 22.44 -13.91
C PRO A 79 -3.11 21.55 -14.66
N PHE A 80 -1.99 22.13 -15.15
CA PHE A 80 -0.94 21.36 -15.82
C PHE A 80 -0.29 20.30 -14.90
N LEU A 81 -0.36 20.47 -13.58
CA LEU A 81 0.17 19.50 -12.63
C LEU A 81 -0.48 18.13 -12.81
N GLN A 82 -1.81 18.09 -12.88
CA GLN A 82 -2.55 16.85 -13.05
C GLN A 82 -2.69 16.45 -14.53
N GLY A 83 -2.86 17.43 -15.43
CA GLY A 83 -3.09 17.17 -16.86
C GLY A 83 -1.84 16.79 -17.66
N GLN A 84 -0.68 17.28 -17.27
CA GLN A 84 0.56 17.11 -18.02
C GLN A 84 1.72 16.55 -17.17
N LEU A 85 2.01 17.18 -16.03
CA LEU A 85 3.20 16.82 -15.24
C LEU A 85 3.05 15.44 -14.60
N ALA A 86 1.93 15.16 -13.90
CA ALA A 86 1.73 13.87 -13.24
C ALA A 86 1.78 12.69 -14.23
N PRO A 87 1.12 12.70 -15.40
CA PRO A 87 1.26 11.64 -16.39
C PRO A 87 2.70 11.43 -16.90
N VAL A 88 3.48 12.51 -17.04
CA VAL A 88 4.90 12.40 -17.44
C VAL A 88 5.73 11.78 -16.34
N LEU A 89 5.54 12.20 -15.08
CA LEU A 89 6.22 11.63 -13.91
C LEU A 89 5.87 10.15 -13.73
N ASP A 90 4.59 9.80 -13.90
CA ASP A 90 4.13 8.40 -13.85
C ASP A 90 4.77 7.56 -14.96
N MET A 91 4.87 8.08 -16.18
CA MET A 91 5.55 7.40 -17.28
C MET A 91 7.03 7.15 -16.96
N ILE A 92 7.74 8.15 -16.43
CA ILE A 92 9.14 8.00 -16.00
C ILE A 92 9.24 6.98 -14.87
N MET A 93 8.39 7.08 -13.87
CA MET A 93 8.32 6.15 -12.73
C MET A 93 8.13 4.70 -13.20
N TYR A 94 7.11 4.43 -14.02
CA TYR A 94 6.87 3.08 -14.53
C TYR A 94 8.01 2.57 -15.41
N THR A 95 8.64 3.45 -16.20
CA THR A 95 9.83 3.08 -17.00
C THR A 95 10.99 2.66 -16.10
N LEU A 96 11.24 3.39 -15.00
CA LEU A 96 12.27 3.05 -14.03
C LEU A 96 11.95 1.73 -13.30
N LEU A 97 10.70 1.51 -12.90
CA LEU A 97 10.26 0.25 -12.27
C LEU A 97 10.44 -0.93 -13.23
N CYS A 98 9.98 -0.80 -14.48
CA CYS A 98 10.19 -1.82 -15.51
C CYS A 98 11.67 -2.09 -15.74
N GLY A 99 12.49 -1.03 -15.88
CA GLY A 99 13.94 -1.15 -16.02
C GLY A 99 14.58 -1.89 -14.85
N LYS A 100 14.17 -1.57 -13.61
CA LYS A 100 14.63 -2.27 -12.41
C LYS A 100 14.27 -3.75 -12.45
N ILE A 101 13.01 -4.09 -12.75
CA ILE A 101 12.53 -5.47 -12.80
C ILE A 101 13.27 -6.27 -13.88
N LEU A 102 13.38 -5.72 -15.09
CA LEU A 102 13.90 -6.44 -16.25
C LEU A 102 15.43 -6.48 -16.32
N LEU A 103 16.07 -5.35 -16.00
CA LEU A 103 17.51 -5.17 -16.19
C LEU A 103 18.31 -5.24 -14.89
N GLY A 104 17.77 -4.68 -13.81
CA GLY A 104 18.49 -4.42 -12.56
C GLY A 104 18.25 -5.45 -11.44
N THR A 105 17.45 -6.48 -11.68
CA THR A 105 17.11 -7.50 -10.66
C THR A 105 17.53 -8.88 -11.11
N ARG A 106 18.12 -9.64 -10.18
CA ARG A 106 18.43 -11.06 -10.37
C ARG A 106 17.32 -11.92 -9.77
N TYR A 107 16.93 -12.96 -10.49
CA TYR A 107 15.89 -13.89 -10.06
C TYR A 107 16.43 -15.31 -10.05
N THR A 108 16.04 -16.09 -9.07
CA THR A 108 15.99 -17.56 -9.23
C THR A 108 14.79 -17.92 -10.08
N TRP A 109 14.77 -19.13 -10.65
CA TRP A 109 13.64 -19.57 -11.46
C TRP A 109 12.30 -19.58 -10.70
N ARG A 110 12.34 -19.85 -9.36
CA ARG A 110 11.16 -19.82 -8.49
C ARG A 110 10.63 -18.41 -8.30
N GLU A 111 11.51 -17.48 -8.00
CA GLU A 111 11.16 -16.06 -7.87
C GLU A 111 10.60 -15.49 -9.18
N LEU A 112 11.17 -15.90 -10.32
CA LEU A 112 10.68 -15.46 -11.62
C LEU A 112 9.25 -15.96 -11.89
N ILE A 113 8.95 -17.21 -11.53
CA ILE A 113 7.58 -17.77 -11.63
C ILE A 113 6.64 -17.00 -10.70
N CYS A 114 7.02 -16.77 -9.44
CA CYS A 114 6.20 -16.02 -8.49
C CYS A 114 5.96 -14.58 -8.97
N ALA A 115 7.01 -13.88 -9.43
CA ALA A 115 6.90 -12.53 -9.96
C ALA A 115 6.01 -12.47 -11.20
N GLY A 116 6.19 -13.40 -12.12
CA GLY A 116 5.37 -13.54 -13.33
C GLY A 116 3.90 -13.79 -12.98
N ALA A 117 3.63 -14.75 -12.10
CA ALA A 117 2.28 -15.08 -11.66
C ALA A 117 1.59 -13.87 -11.01
N LEU A 118 2.29 -13.17 -10.11
CA LEU A 118 1.75 -11.96 -9.46
C LEU A 118 1.46 -10.85 -10.47
N TYR A 119 2.37 -10.63 -11.42
CA TYR A 119 2.16 -9.63 -12.49
C TYR A 119 0.96 -9.99 -13.37
N PHE A 120 0.85 -11.26 -13.81
CA PHE A 120 -0.26 -11.69 -14.66
C PHE A 120 -1.61 -11.61 -13.93
N VAL A 121 -1.66 -11.98 -12.65
CA VAL A 121 -2.88 -11.82 -11.84
C VAL A 121 -3.24 -10.33 -11.72
N ALA A 122 -2.28 -9.46 -11.39
CA ALA A 122 -2.53 -8.03 -11.29
C ALA A 122 -2.98 -7.43 -12.63
N ARG A 123 -2.40 -7.88 -13.73
CA ARG A 123 -2.75 -7.46 -15.08
C ARG A 123 -4.15 -7.93 -15.47
N TRP A 124 -4.51 -9.17 -15.16
CA TRP A 124 -5.85 -9.72 -15.39
C TRP A 124 -6.91 -8.96 -14.60
N VAL A 125 -6.66 -8.69 -13.33
CA VAL A 125 -7.53 -7.86 -12.48
C VAL A 125 -7.66 -6.44 -13.01
N TYR A 126 -6.54 -5.84 -13.48
CA TYR A 126 -6.59 -4.51 -14.10
C TYR A 126 -7.49 -4.46 -15.32
N PHE A 127 -7.47 -5.46 -16.18
CA PHE A 127 -8.35 -5.48 -17.37
C PHE A 127 -9.83 -5.49 -17.02
N ASN A 128 -10.21 -6.14 -15.92
CA ASN A 128 -11.61 -6.24 -15.49
C ASN A 128 -12.04 -5.07 -14.60
N GLY A 129 -11.18 -4.63 -13.71
CA GLY A 129 -11.48 -3.62 -12.69
C GLY A 129 -11.02 -2.20 -13.06
N GLN A 130 -10.19 -2.02 -14.10
CA GLN A 130 -9.60 -0.73 -14.53
C GLN A 130 -8.83 0.03 -13.42
N ASN A 131 -8.42 -0.66 -12.36
CA ASN A 131 -7.72 -0.04 -11.23
C ASN A 131 -6.19 -0.02 -11.46
N ILE A 132 -5.68 1.12 -11.89
CA ILE A 132 -4.25 1.32 -12.17
C ILE A 132 -3.40 1.33 -10.89
N TRP A 133 -3.95 1.75 -9.76
CA TRP A 133 -3.23 1.85 -8.49
C TRP A 133 -2.78 0.50 -7.98
N PHE A 134 -3.64 -0.51 -8.11
CA PHE A 134 -3.28 -1.88 -7.73
C PHE A 134 -2.15 -2.45 -8.61
N LEU A 135 -2.22 -2.24 -9.92
CA LEU A 135 -1.13 -2.64 -10.81
C LEU A 135 0.17 -1.91 -10.45
N GLY A 136 0.07 -0.60 -10.15
CA GLY A 136 1.20 0.21 -9.68
C GLY A 136 1.82 -0.34 -8.40
N LEU A 137 1.00 -0.70 -7.40
CA LEU A 137 1.47 -1.34 -6.18
C LEU A 137 2.26 -2.62 -6.47
N VAL A 138 1.71 -3.50 -7.30
CA VAL A 138 2.40 -4.76 -7.67
C VAL A 138 3.73 -4.47 -8.36
N MET A 139 3.79 -3.48 -9.27
CA MET A 139 5.05 -3.08 -9.91
C MET A 139 6.07 -2.56 -8.90
N VAL A 140 5.66 -1.77 -7.90
CA VAL A 140 6.53 -1.31 -6.82
C VAL A 140 7.04 -2.49 -5.99
N LEU A 141 6.18 -3.44 -5.60
CA LEU A 141 6.58 -4.62 -4.82
C LEU A 141 7.57 -5.50 -5.60
N LEU A 142 7.34 -5.72 -6.89
CA LEU A 142 8.26 -6.48 -7.74
C LEU A 142 9.63 -5.78 -7.90
N ALA A 143 9.61 -4.46 -8.08
CA ALA A 143 10.84 -3.68 -8.23
C ALA A 143 11.61 -3.50 -6.91
N ALA A 144 10.95 -3.62 -5.76
CA ALA A 144 11.58 -3.51 -4.45
C ALA A 144 12.49 -4.70 -4.08
N LYS A 145 12.46 -5.80 -4.86
CA LYS A 145 13.38 -6.93 -4.65
C LYS A 145 14.83 -6.47 -4.67
N ASP A 146 15.64 -6.99 -3.76
CA ASP A 146 17.07 -6.68 -3.56
C ASP A 146 17.36 -5.19 -3.22
N VAL A 147 16.33 -4.44 -2.81
CA VAL A 147 16.51 -3.07 -2.30
C VAL A 147 16.34 -3.08 -0.79
N PRO A 148 17.34 -2.61 0.00
CA PRO A 148 17.21 -2.55 1.44
C PRO A 148 16.02 -1.71 1.87
N LEU A 149 15.13 -2.26 2.70
CA LEU A 149 13.94 -1.57 3.21
C LEU A 149 14.29 -0.21 3.81
N ARG A 150 15.40 -0.15 4.57
CA ARG A 150 15.88 1.09 5.18
C ARG A 150 16.11 2.20 4.14
N ARG A 151 16.73 1.90 2.98
CA ARG A 151 16.98 2.87 1.92
C ARG A 151 15.67 3.31 1.27
N SER A 152 14.75 2.39 1.07
CA SER A 152 13.41 2.70 0.55
C SER A 152 12.66 3.66 1.47
N LEU A 153 12.64 3.39 2.79
CA LEU A 153 12.02 4.27 3.77
C LEU A 153 12.71 5.63 3.90
N GLN A 154 14.04 5.68 3.77
CA GLN A 154 14.80 6.93 3.74
C GLN A 154 14.45 7.78 2.51
N ALA A 155 14.37 7.16 1.33
CA ALA A 155 13.95 7.84 0.10
C ALA A 155 12.50 8.34 0.20
N PHE A 156 11.61 7.51 0.72
CA PHE A 156 10.21 7.85 0.96
C PHE A 156 10.06 9.06 1.89
N LEU A 157 10.69 9.04 3.07
CA LEU A 157 10.67 10.16 4.02
C LEU A 157 11.41 11.38 3.47
N GLY A 158 12.53 11.18 2.80
CA GLY A 158 13.35 12.25 2.22
C GLY A 158 12.64 13.01 1.09
N CYS A 159 11.65 12.40 0.43
CA CYS A 159 10.79 13.05 -0.55
C CYS A 159 9.48 13.51 0.08
N GLY A 160 8.78 12.64 0.80
CA GLY A 160 7.44 12.88 1.30
C GLY A 160 7.37 14.04 2.30
N VAL A 161 8.30 14.09 3.28
CA VAL A 161 8.30 15.15 4.29
C VAL A 161 8.52 16.54 3.69
N PRO A 162 9.55 16.80 2.86
CA PRO A 162 9.71 18.10 2.23
C PRO A 162 8.57 18.47 1.27
N THR A 163 8.02 17.47 0.56
CA THR A 163 6.91 17.72 -0.36
C THR A 163 5.64 18.09 0.38
N LEU A 164 5.32 17.39 1.48
CA LEU A 164 4.20 17.75 2.33
C LEU A 164 4.40 19.15 2.94
N ALA A 165 5.60 19.43 3.46
CA ALA A 165 5.92 20.75 4.00
C ALA A 165 5.77 21.86 2.94
N LEU A 166 6.15 21.60 1.69
CA LEU A 166 5.94 22.52 0.58
C LEU A 166 4.45 22.79 0.34
N VAL A 167 3.61 21.76 0.31
CA VAL A 167 2.14 21.92 0.15
C VAL A 167 1.58 22.78 1.28
N GLU A 168 1.99 22.51 2.54
CA GLU A 168 1.52 23.27 3.70
C GLU A 168 1.97 24.74 3.65
N VAL A 169 3.22 25.00 3.26
CA VAL A 169 3.71 26.39 3.10
C VAL A 169 2.91 27.13 2.03
N LEU A 170 2.65 26.50 0.89
CA LEU A 170 1.85 27.10 -0.18
C LEU A 170 0.40 27.32 0.22
N HIS A 171 -0.17 26.39 1.01
CA HIS A 171 -1.52 26.50 1.55
C HIS A 171 -1.65 27.65 2.54
N PHE A 172 -0.80 27.72 3.58
CA PHE A 172 -0.84 28.79 4.59
C PHE A 172 -0.41 30.16 4.05
N ALA A 173 0.38 30.18 2.96
CA ALA A 173 0.68 31.42 2.24
C ALA A 173 -0.46 31.91 1.35
N GLY A 174 -1.56 31.15 1.23
CA GLY A 174 -2.69 31.47 0.36
C GLY A 174 -2.38 31.40 -1.15
N ILE A 175 -1.28 30.69 -1.52
CA ILE A 175 -0.86 30.54 -2.92
C ILE A 175 -1.67 29.48 -3.62
N ILE A 176 -2.02 28.38 -2.92
CA ILE A 176 -2.91 27.35 -3.44
C ILE A 176 -4.33 27.57 -2.93
N ALA A 177 -5.30 27.02 -3.66
CA ALA A 177 -6.71 27.19 -3.37
C ALA A 177 -7.01 26.94 -1.87
N PRO A 178 -7.84 27.80 -1.24
CA PRO A 178 -8.26 27.59 0.15
C PRO A 178 -9.02 26.27 0.27
N ASP A 179 -9.02 25.72 1.48
CA ASP A 179 -9.75 24.50 1.78
C ASP A 179 -11.22 24.62 1.33
N ALA A 180 -11.66 23.69 0.50
CA ALA A 180 -13.07 23.51 0.29
C ALA A 180 -13.68 23.11 1.64
N LEU A 181 -14.67 23.86 2.12
CA LEU A 181 -15.28 23.61 3.42
C LEU A 181 -16.03 22.30 3.39
N SER A 182 -15.50 21.28 4.05
CA SER A 182 -16.21 20.04 4.31
C SER A 182 -16.89 20.13 5.66
N GLU A 183 -18.20 20.29 5.65
CA GLU A 183 -18.99 20.27 6.88
C GLU A 183 -19.32 18.83 7.28
N ARG A 184 -19.13 18.51 8.54
CA ARG A 184 -19.57 17.26 9.14
C ARG A 184 -20.15 17.53 10.52
N SER A 185 -21.44 17.20 10.69
CA SER A 185 -22.12 17.35 11.97
C SER A 185 -22.00 18.77 12.56
N GLY A 186 -22.15 19.80 11.72
CA GLY A 186 -22.08 21.21 12.13
C GLY A 186 -20.68 21.77 12.40
N SER A 187 -19.62 21.02 12.09
CA SER A 187 -18.24 21.49 12.22
C SER A 187 -17.50 21.45 10.87
N TYR A 188 -16.76 22.53 10.58
CA TYR A 188 -15.89 22.58 9.40
C TYR A 188 -14.62 21.79 9.65
N ARG A 189 -14.18 21.05 8.61
CA ARG A 189 -12.96 20.25 8.64
C ARG A 189 -11.88 20.93 7.82
N LEU A 190 -10.69 21.04 8.40
CA LEU A 190 -9.52 21.55 7.69
C LEU A 190 -8.96 20.46 6.78
N MET A 191 -8.66 20.80 5.53
CA MET A 191 -8.15 19.87 4.53
C MET A 191 -6.64 19.99 4.30
N PHE A 192 -6.01 21.03 4.88
CA PHE A 192 -4.57 21.25 4.82
C PHE A 192 -4.02 21.13 3.38
N GLY A 193 -4.60 21.89 2.45
CA GLY A 193 -4.18 21.94 1.06
C GLY A 193 -4.53 20.71 0.23
N TYR A 194 -5.44 19.85 0.69
CA TYR A 194 -5.93 18.66 -0.06
C TYR A 194 -7.45 18.73 -0.27
N GLY A 195 -7.94 17.95 -1.24
CA GLY A 195 -9.39 17.91 -1.55
C GLY A 195 -10.23 17.13 -0.53
N HIS A 196 -9.59 16.39 0.40
CA HIS A 196 -10.29 15.64 1.44
C HIS A 196 -9.41 15.47 2.69
N PRO A 197 -9.97 15.60 3.92
CA PRO A 197 -9.19 15.47 5.15
C PRO A 197 -8.51 14.12 5.35
N ASN A 198 -9.12 13.03 4.87
CA ASN A 198 -8.52 11.70 4.98
C ASN A 198 -7.32 11.52 4.04
N THR A 199 -7.25 12.27 2.92
CA THR A 199 -6.07 12.27 2.04
C THR A 199 -4.85 12.83 2.78
N PHE A 200 -4.99 14.02 3.38
CA PHE A 200 -3.95 14.59 4.25
C PHE A 200 -3.60 13.64 5.40
N GLY A 201 -4.63 13.14 6.11
CA GLY A 201 -4.44 12.23 7.23
C GLY A 201 -3.72 10.94 6.82
N GLY A 202 -4.03 10.37 5.66
CA GLY A 202 -3.38 9.19 5.12
C GLY A 202 -1.90 9.42 4.80
N ILE A 203 -1.56 10.54 4.18
CA ILE A 203 -0.16 10.93 3.90
C ILE A 203 0.62 11.07 5.20
N VAL A 204 0.11 11.84 6.17
CA VAL A 204 0.78 12.01 7.48
C VAL A 204 0.95 10.67 8.19
N PHE A 205 -0.08 9.82 8.19
CA PHE A 205 0.00 8.49 8.80
C PHE A 205 1.02 7.59 8.09
N GLY A 206 1.11 7.63 6.77
CA GLY A 206 2.13 6.92 5.98
C GLY A 206 3.55 7.34 6.36
N LEU A 207 3.79 8.66 6.53
CA LEU A 207 5.08 9.17 7.01
C LEU A 207 5.41 8.68 8.43
N VAL A 208 4.42 8.62 9.32
CA VAL A 208 4.58 8.04 10.67
C VAL A 208 4.92 6.56 10.60
N LEU A 209 4.23 5.76 9.78
CA LEU A 209 4.55 4.34 9.56
C LEU A 209 5.98 4.16 9.05
N ALA A 210 6.39 4.95 8.04
CA ALA A 210 7.75 4.90 7.51
C ALA A 210 8.79 5.25 8.57
N TRP A 211 8.54 6.25 9.42
CA TRP A 211 9.41 6.59 10.54
C TRP A 211 9.53 5.46 11.54
N VAL A 212 8.43 4.88 11.99
CA VAL A 212 8.41 3.77 12.94
C VAL A 212 9.18 2.56 12.38
N LEU A 213 8.96 2.22 11.10
CA LEU A 213 9.67 1.15 10.40
C LEU A 213 11.17 1.44 10.26
N LEU A 214 11.57 2.70 10.08
CA LEU A 214 12.98 3.08 10.02
C LEU A 214 13.66 2.99 11.40
N ARG A 215 12.93 3.32 12.46
CA ARG A 215 13.44 3.29 13.85
C ARG A 215 13.42 1.90 14.45
N GLN A 216 12.43 1.08 14.17
CA GLN A 216 12.25 -0.28 14.70
C GLN A 216 12.50 -0.36 16.21
N THR A 217 13.42 -1.25 16.65
CA THR A 217 13.77 -1.41 18.07
C THR A 217 14.42 -0.18 18.72
N LYS A 218 14.93 0.78 17.90
CA LYS A 218 15.55 2.02 18.39
C LYS A 218 14.53 3.12 18.72
N ILE A 219 13.22 2.87 18.51
CA ILE A 219 12.18 3.85 18.81
C ILE A 219 12.19 4.21 20.32
N THR A 220 12.16 5.49 20.63
CA THR A 220 12.17 6.00 22.00
C THR A 220 10.74 6.19 22.53
N TRP A 221 10.60 6.34 23.86
CA TRP A 221 9.30 6.66 24.46
C TRP A 221 8.77 8.01 24.00
N ALA A 222 9.66 8.98 23.80
CA ALA A 222 9.29 10.28 23.26
C ALA A 222 8.74 10.19 21.82
N GLU A 223 9.32 9.34 20.97
CA GLU A 223 8.82 9.08 19.62
C GLU A 223 7.45 8.38 19.65
N ILE A 224 7.23 7.45 20.59
CA ILE A 224 5.91 6.82 20.76
C ILE A 224 4.88 7.85 21.22
N ALA A 225 5.25 8.72 22.15
CA ALA A 225 4.37 9.84 22.56
C ALA A 225 4.10 10.80 21.39
N ALA A 226 5.10 11.06 20.54
CA ALA A 226 4.92 11.85 19.32
C ALA A 226 3.95 11.21 18.34
N VAL A 227 3.97 9.88 18.16
CA VAL A 227 2.98 9.14 17.35
C VAL A 227 1.56 9.36 17.88
N ALA A 228 1.39 9.27 19.23
CA ALA A 228 0.09 9.60 19.85
C ALA A 228 -0.29 11.08 19.67
N GLY A 229 0.68 12.00 19.75
CA GLY A 229 0.50 13.42 19.48
C GLY A 229 0.03 13.70 18.05
N VAL A 230 0.61 13.00 17.06
CA VAL A 230 0.13 13.06 15.66
C VAL A 230 -1.31 12.54 15.57
N GLY A 231 -1.66 11.46 16.28
CA GLY A 231 -3.04 10.98 16.36
C GLY A 231 -4.00 12.07 16.90
N LEU A 232 -3.61 12.77 17.95
CA LEU A 232 -4.39 13.89 18.51
C LEU A 232 -4.52 15.05 17.51
N PHE A 233 -3.45 15.40 16.82
CA PHE A 233 -3.46 16.42 15.78
C PHE A 233 -4.41 16.04 14.64
N LEU A 234 -4.33 14.82 14.13
CA LEU A 234 -5.19 14.31 13.06
C LEU A 234 -6.67 14.29 13.47
N TYR A 235 -6.94 14.02 14.76
CA TYR A 235 -8.29 14.02 15.29
C TYR A 235 -8.87 15.43 15.45
N LYS A 236 -8.09 16.40 15.91
CA LYS A 236 -8.54 17.76 16.23
C LYS A 236 -8.42 18.75 15.07
N GLY A 237 -7.34 18.65 14.27
CA GLY A 237 -7.08 19.54 13.13
C GLY A 237 -7.96 19.17 11.93
N PRO A 238 -7.55 18.20 11.10
CA PRO A 238 -8.33 17.83 9.92
C PRO A 238 -9.59 17.02 10.25
N ALA A 239 -9.81 16.65 11.50
CA ALA A 239 -10.87 15.73 11.94
C ALA A 239 -10.89 14.43 11.12
N SER A 240 -9.70 13.92 10.75
CA SER A 240 -9.47 12.70 10.02
C SER A 240 -9.45 11.50 10.98
N ARG A 241 -10.63 10.92 11.25
CA ARG A 241 -10.82 9.96 12.34
C ARG A 241 -10.07 8.64 12.10
N SER A 242 -10.08 8.10 10.88
CA SER A 242 -9.49 6.79 10.58
C SER A 242 -7.95 6.81 10.78
N PRO A 243 -7.17 7.72 10.17
CA PRO A 243 -5.73 7.82 10.45
C PRO A 243 -5.42 8.17 11.91
N ALA A 244 -6.25 9.00 12.56
CA ALA A 244 -6.06 9.35 13.97
C ALA A 244 -6.17 8.12 14.88
N LEU A 245 -7.23 7.31 14.72
CA LEU A 245 -7.42 6.07 15.48
C LEU A 245 -6.28 5.08 15.21
N CYS A 246 -5.81 4.99 13.96
CA CYS A 246 -4.68 4.15 13.59
C CYS A 246 -3.38 4.61 14.27
N ALA A 247 -3.13 5.92 14.35
CA ALA A 247 -1.97 6.46 15.05
C ALA A 247 -2.02 6.16 16.56
N PHE A 248 -3.19 6.29 17.20
CA PHE A 248 -3.36 5.89 18.60
C PHE A 248 -3.16 4.39 18.81
N LEU A 249 -3.77 3.55 17.95
CA LEU A 249 -3.58 2.09 18.01
C LEU A 249 -2.12 1.72 17.82
N LEU A 250 -1.43 2.36 16.87
CA LEU A 250 0.01 2.16 16.65
C LEU A 250 0.81 2.51 17.91
N ALA A 251 0.54 3.65 18.54
CA ALA A 251 1.22 4.04 19.77
C ALA A 251 1.02 3.00 20.89
N VAL A 252 -0.21 2.50 21.07
CA VAL A 252 -0.51 1.44 22.06
C VAL A 252 0.26 0.15 21.73
N LEU A 253 0.23 -0.30 20.48
CA LEU A 253 0.97 -1.51 20.06
C LEU A 253 2.48 -1.33 20.21
N LEU A 254 3.03 -0.13 19.97
CA LEU A 254 4.45 0.16 20.20
C LEU A 254 4.82 0.14 21.68
N VAL A 255 3.95 0.66 22.56
CA VAL A 255 4.12 0.53 24.03
C VAL A 255 4.20 -0.95 24.43
N CYS A 256 3.32 -1.78 23.88
CA CYS A 256 3.33 -3.23 24.15
C CYS A 256 4.55 -3.94 23.52
N ALA A 257 4.95 -3.52 22.32
CA ALA A 257 6.06 -4.14 21.58
C ALA A 257 7.44 -3.78 22.14
N LYS A 258 7.60 -2.60 22.73
CA LYS A 258 8.90 -2.08 23.19
C LYS A 258 9.58 -2.91 24.28
N PRO A 259 8.87 -3.40 25.33
CA PRO A 259 9.49 -4.23 26.38
C PRO A 259 9.70 -5.70 25.95
N VAL A 260 9.15 -6.13 24.81
CA VAL A 260 9.27 -7.53 24.38
C VAL A 260 10.66 -7.79 23.83
N ASP A 261 11.32 -8.82 24.36
CA ASP A 261 12.64 -9.23 23.88
C ASP A 261 12.57 -9.66 22.41
N ALA A 262 13.28 -8.92 21.54
CA ALA A 262 13.36 -9.19 20.11
C ALA A 262 13.90 -10.58 19.76
N ARG A 263 14.57 -11.26 20.70
CA ARG A 263 15.25 -12.54 20.45
C ARG A 263 14.32 -13.76 20.44
N LYS A 264 13.07 -13.65 20.91
CA LYS A 264 12.18 -14.82 21.05
C LYS A 264 10.74 -14.51 20.61
N GLY A 265 10.47 -14.63 19.31
CA GLY A 265 9.09 -14.75 18.83
C GLY A 265 8.53 -16.14 19.16
N HIS A 266 7.47 -16.24 19.94
CA HIS A 266 6.78 -17.50 20.17
C HIS A 266 5.90 -17.88 18.98
N LYS A 267 5.82 -19.18 18.65
CA LYS A 267 4.96 -19.68 17.56
C LYS A 267 3.49 -19.29 17.75
N LEU A 268 3.02 -19.35 19.02
CA LEU A 268 1.63 -19.00 19.36
C LEU A 268 1.33 -17.53 19.06
N THR A 269 2.16 -16.61 19.54
CA THR A 269 1.96 -15.16 19.30
C THR A 269 2.08 -14.81 17.82
N ALA A 270 3.01 -15.44 17.10
CA ALA A 270 3.12 -15.29 15.65
C ALA A 270 1.87 -15.82 14.92
N GLY A 271 1.34 -16.97 15.37
CA GLY A 271 0.08 -17.52 14.87
C GLY A 271 -1.11 -16.61 15.14
N LEU A 272 -1.20 -16.01 16.33
CA LEU A 272 -2.24 -15.04 16.68
C LEU A 272 -2.17 -13.78 15.80
N CYS A 273 -0.96 -13.22 15.57
CA CYS A 273 -0.78 -12.09 14.66
C CYS A 273 -1.25 -12.42 13.23
N ALA A 274 -0.89 -13.60 12.72
CA ALA A 274 -1.33 -14.04 11.39
C ALA A 274 -2.85 -14.27 11.32
N ALA A 275 -3.44 -14.80 12.39
CA ALA A 275 -4.88 -15.06 12.49
C ALA A 275 -5.72 -13.77 12.48
N MET A 276 -5.13 -12.61 12.82
CA MET A 276 -5.84 -11.34 12.72
C MET A 276 -6.30 -11.02 11.29
N VAL A 277 -5.57 -11.50 10.26
CA VAL A 277 -5.95 -11.28 8.85
C VAL A 277 -7.31 -11.90 8.52
N PRO A 278 -7.52 -13.22 8.68
CA PRO A 278 -8.83 -13.81 8.43
C PRO A 278 -9.89 -13.33 9.43
N VAL A 279 -9.53 -12.97 10.67
CA VAL A 279 -10.47 -12.43 11.65
C VAL A 279 -11.04 -11.07 11.20
N VAL A 280 -10.17 -10.12 10.84
CA VAL A 280 -10.61 -8.79 10.35
C VAL A 280 -11.35 -8.92 9.03
N GLY A 281 -10.89 -9.81 8.14
CA GLY A 281 -11.61 -10.15 6.90
C GLY A 281 -13.00 -10.70 7.18
N ALA A 282 -13.12 -11.69 8.06
CA ALA A 282 -14.43 -12.27 8.45
C ALA A 282 -15.36 -11.21 9.05
N ILE A 283 -14.87 -10.37 9.96
CA ILE A 283 -15.65 -9.25 10.52
C ILE A 283 -16.14 -8.33 9.39
N SER A 284 -15.28 -8.01 8.43
CA SER A 284 -15.64 -7.14 7.29
C SER A 284 -16.75 -7.72 6.42
N TYR A 285 -16.79 -9.05 6.27
CA TYR A 285 -17.83 -9.71 5.45
C TYR A 285 -19.10 -10.07 6.23
N ILE A 286 -18.98 -10.36 7.53
CA ILE A 286 -20.11 -10.86 8.34
C ILE A 286 -20.94 -9.71 8.89
N LEU A 287 -20.33 -8.64 9.41
CA LEU A 287 -21.08 -7.54 10.01
C LEU A 287 -22.14 -6.92 9.09
N PRO A 288 -21.85 -6.69 7.78
CA PRO A 288 -22.87 -6.15 6.87
C PRO A 288 -24.09 -7.05 6.71
N LEU A 289 -23.98 -8.38 6.93
CA LEU A 289 -25.10 -9.31 6.81
C LEU A 289 -26.18 -9.12 7.89
N PHE A 290 -25.86 -8.47 9.01
CA PHE A 290 -26.80 -8.14 10.09
C PHE A 290 -27.58 -6.85 9.84
N VAL A 291 -27.31 -6.15 8.72
CA VAL A 291 -28.07 -4.96 8.33
C VAL A 291 -29.44 -5.38 7.81
N VAL A 292 -30.51 -5.02 8.53
CA VAL A 292 -31.88 -5.53 8.28
C VAL A 292 -32.67 -4.62 7.32
N LYS A 293 -32.50 -3.32 7.45
CA LYS A 293 -33.16 -2.30 6.63
C LYS A 293 -32.20 -1.20 6.25
N ILE A 294 -32.21 -0.84 5.01
CA ILE A 294 -31.60 0.39 4.54
C ILE A 294 -32.66 1.13 3.76
N GLY A 295 -33.10 2.25 4.30
CA GLY A 295 -33.73 3.28 3.50
C GLY A 295 -32.74 3.81 2.46
N PRO A 296 -33.12 4.70 1.56
CA PRO A 296 -32.19 5.27 0.57
C PRO A 296 -30.97 5.92 1.22
N TRP A 297 -30.97 6.13 2.54
CA TRP A 297 -29.93 6.77 3.33
C TRP A 297 -29.56 6.01 4.62
N ALA A 298 -29.89 4.71 4.71
CA ALA A 298 -29.52 3.83 5.83
C ALA A 298 -30.04 4.29 7.22
N ASP A 299 -31.28 4.78 7.29
CA ASP A 299 -31.84 5.31 8.54
C ASP A 299 -32.15 4.24 9.59
N GLU A 300 -32.25 2.96 9.21
CA GLU A 300 -32.47 1.84 10.12
C GLU A 300 -31.48 0.71 9.85
N ILE A 301 -30.52 0.53 10.74
CA ILE A 301 -29.54 -0.55 10.69
C ILE A 301 -29.82 -1.53 11.81
N GLY A 302 -30.46 -2.66 11.54
CA GLY A 302 -30.56 -3.83 12.42
C GLY A 302 -30.59 -3.57 13.93
N PRO A 303 -29.90 -4.37 14.75
CA PRO A 303 -29.86 -4.19 16.20
C PRO A 303 -29.23 -2.85 16.62
N ALA A 304 -29.73 -2.23 17.69
CA ALA A 304 -29.25 -0.93 18.18
C ALA A 304 -27.71 -0.85 18.39
N TRP A 305 -27.08 -1.94 18.81
CA TRP A 305 -25.62 -2.00 18.95
C TRP A 305 -24.89 -1.86 17.62
N LEU A 306 -25.45 -2.45 16.54
CA LEU A 306 -24.86 -2.39 15.19
C LEU A 306 -25.01 -0.98 14.62
N ALA A 307 -26.15 -0.34 14.79
CA ALA A 307 -26.37 1.05 14.40
C ALA A 307 -25.37 1.99 15.08
N LYS A 308 -25.14 1.81 16.40
CA LYS A 308 -24.14 2.57 17.14
C LYS A 308 -22.72 2.31 16.65
N LEU A 309 -22.39 1.04 16.38
CA LEU A 309 -21.08 0.67 15.83
C LEU A 309 -20.87 1.25 14.44
N ASP A 310 -21.85 1.19 13.55
CA ASP A 310 -21.78 1.75 12.20
C ASP A 310 -21.63 3.27 12.22
N SER A 311 -22.36 3.95 13.10
CA SER A 311 -22.17 5.39 13.32
C SER A 311 -20.76 5.75 13.78
N LEU A 312 -20.16 4.96 14.70
CA LEU A 312 -18.78 5.12 15.14
C LEU A 312 -17.79 4.90 13.97
N LEU A 313 -18.07 3.88 13.15
CA LEU A 313 -17.27 3.54 11.96
C LEU A 313 -17.63 4.39 10.73
N THR A 314 -18.48 5.39 10.90
CA THR A 314 -18.85 6.33 9.83
C THR A 314 -19.49 5.63 8.62
N CYS A 315 -20.50 4.82 8.89
CA CYS A 315 -21.34 4.10 7.91
C CYS A 315 -20.58 3.03 7.06
N ARG A 316 -19.42 2.52 7.53
CA ARG A 316 -18.66 1.50 6.77
C ARG A 316 -19.39 0.17 6.66
N ILE A 317 -20.21 -0.18 7.65
CA ILE A 317 -20.97 -1.43 7.64
C ILE A 317 -22.15 -1.32 6.67
N SER A 318 -22.88 -0.21 6.71
CA SER A 318 -24.02 0.03 5.82
C SER A 318 -23.58 0.23 4.36
N LEU A 319 -22.46 0.91 4.11
CA LEU A 319 -21.89 1.03 2.76
C LEU A 319 -21.44 -0.32 2.20
N ALA A 320 -20.83 -1.18 3.02
CA ALA A 320 -20.48 -2.54 2.61
C ALA A 320 -21.72 -3.38 2.28
N TRP A 321 -22.79 -3.25 3.05
CA TRP A 321 -24.05 -3.91 2.75
C TRP A 321 -24.69 -3.38 1.44
N ALA A 322 -24.63 -2.06 1.19
CA ALA A 322 -25.09 -1.50 -0.07
C ALA A 322 -24.33 -2.10 -1.26
N ALA A 323 -23.01 -2.31 -1.13
CA ALA A 323 -22.22 -3.01 -2.13
C ALA A 323 -22.70 -4.44 -2.37
N TYR A 324 -23.07 -5.17 -1.30
CA TYR A 324 -23.63 -6.53 -1.40
C TYR A 324 -24.94 -6.60 -2.19
N ARG A 325 -25.71 -5.53 -2.20
CA ARG A 325 -26.98 -5.43 -2.93
C ARG A 325 -26.80 -4.99 -4.38
N MET A 326 -25.70 -4.31 -4.69
CA MET A 326 -25.47 -3.72 -6.00
C MET A 326 -24.57 -4.56 -6.91
N TYR A 327 -23.67 -5.35 -6.33
CA TYR A 327 -22.65 -6.03 -7.10
C TYR A 327 -22.70 -7.54 -6.89
N ASP A 328 -22.53 -8.29 -7.99
CA ASP A 328 -22.26 -9.71 -7.96
C ASP A 328 -20.77 -9.95 -7.77
N ILE A 329 -20.40 -11.06 -7.10
CA ILE A 329 -19.01 -11.46 -6.93
C ILE A 329 -18.49 -12.07 -8.24
N LYS A 330 -17.52 -11.41 -8.87
CA LYS A 330 -16.86 -11.90 -10.08
C LYS A 330 -15.44 -12.37 -9.77
N ILE A 331 -15.02 -13.51 -10.34
CA ILE A 331 -13.72 -14.14 -10.05
C ILE A 331 -12.54 -13.19 -10.32
N ALA A 332 -12.59 -12.42 -11.41
CA ALA A 332 -11.56 -11.47 -11.82
C ALA A 332 -11.83 -10.03 -11.38
N GLY A 333 -12.84 -9.84 -10.54
CA GLY A 333 -13.30 -8.52 -10.16
C GLY A 333 -14.09 -7.81 -11.27
N GLN A 334 -14.44 -6.56 -11.03
CA GLN A 334 -15.20 -5.72 -11.96
C GLN A 334 -14.95 -4.24 -11.66
N MET A 335 -15.26 -3.40 -12.62
CA MET A 335 -15.27 -1.95 -12.41
C MET A 335 -16.41 -1.60 -11.45
N LEU A 336 -16.11 -0.82 -10.42
CA LEU A 336 -17.09 -0.32 -9.46
C LEU A 336 -17.49 1.11 -9.86
N MET A 337 -18.72 1.47 -9.55
CA MET A 337 -19.22 2.85 -9.67
C MET A 337 -18.73 3.66 -8.45
N ASP A 338 -18.78 4.98 -8.57
CA ASP A 338 -18.39 5.87 -7.47
C ASP A 338 -19.31 5.75 -6.24
N TRP A 339 -20.52 5.26 -6.45
CA TRP A 339 -21.49 5.02 -5.39
C TRP A 339 -22.04 3.59 -5.44
N PRO A 340 -22.18 2.89 -4.27
CA PRO A 340 -21.77 3.32 -2.94
C PRO A 340 -20.24 3.35 -2.79
N ALA A 341 -19.72 4.34 -2.08
CA ALA A 341 -18.31 4.40 -1.74
C ALA A 341 -17.94 3.24 -0.81
N ILE A 342 -17.08 2.33 -1.27
CA ILE A 342 -16.66 1.17 -0.48
C ILE A 342 -15.33 1.52 0.19
N ASP A 343 -15.38 2.00 1.42
CA ASP A 343 -14.18 2.38 2.18
C ASP A 343 -13.47 1.17 2.81
N ASN A 344 -14.18 0.07 3.06
CA ASN A 344 -13.59 -1.15 3.62
C ASN A 344 -12.80 -1.90 2.54
N ILE A 345 -11.46 -2.00 2.70
CA ILE A 345 -10.57 -2.60 1.70
C ILE A 345 -10.89 -4.07 1.43
N PHE A 346 -11.36 -4.84 2.41
CA PHE A 346 -11.68 -6.25 2.23
C PHE A 346 -12.87 -6.42 1.30
N VAL A 347 -13.93 -5.63 1.53
CA VAL A 347 -15.12 -5.61 0.67
C VAL A 347 -14.77 -5.04 -0.71
N TYR A 348 -14.00 -3.97 -0.75
CA TYR A 348 -13.50 -3.39 -2.00
C TYR A 348 -12.71 -4.41 -2.83
N PHE A 349 -11.77 -5.14 -2.21
CA PHE A 349 -10.98 -6.17 -2.89
C PHE A 349 -11.86 -7.29 -3.46
N LEU A 350 -12.89 -7.70 -2.70
CA LEU A 350 -13.79 -8.76 -3.15
C LEU A 350 -14.50 -8.41 -4.45
N TYR A 351 -15.02 -7.20 -4.55
CA TYR A 351 -15.78 -6.76 -5.72
C TYR A 351 -14.92 -6.20 -6.83
N GLN A 352 -13.92 -5.36 -6.48
CA GLN A 352 -13.05 -4.72 -7.48
C GLN A 352 -12.06 -5.70 -8.10
N PHE A 353 -11.50 -6.61 -7.29
CA PHE A 353 -10.38 -7.47 -7.71
C PHE A 353 -10.72 -8.97 -7.70
N GLY A 354 -11.82 -9.34 -7.08
CA GLY A 354 -12.30 -10.71 -7.03
C GLY A 354 -11.70 -11.56 -5.89
N PRO A 355 -12.38 -12.69 -5.58
CA PRO A 355 -12.04 -13.53 -4.43
C PRO A 355 -10.64 -14.18 -4.51
N VAL A 356 -10.15 -14.44 -5.71
CA VAL A 356 -8.80 -15.02 -5.89
C VAL A 356 -7.73 -14.08 -5.31
N LEU A 357 -7.84 -12.79 -5.62
CA LEU A 357 -6.87 -11.82 -5.10
C LEU A 357 -7.05 -11.57 -3.59
N VAL A 358 -8.27 -11.59 -3.10
CA VAL A 358 -8.54 -11.52 -1.63
C VAL A 358 -7.79 -12.62 -0.89
N VAL A 359 -7.88 -13.85 -1.38
CA VAL A 359 -7.19 -15.01 -0.77
C VAL A 359 -5.67 -14.87 -0.87
N LEU A 360 -5.14 -14.51 -2.05
CA LEU A 360 -3.70 -14.35 -2.25
C LEU A 360 -3.12 -13.23 -1.39
N ALA A 361 -3.76 -12.06 -1.35
CA ALA A 361 -3.35 -10.93 -0.52
C ALA A 361 -3.45 -11.27 0.98
N GLY A 362 -4.51 -11.97 1.38
CA GLY A 362 -4.69 -12.43 2.75
C GLY A 362 -3.59 -13.41 3.17
N ILE A 363 -3.25 -14.39 2.34
CA ILE A 363 -2.15 -15.33 2.62
C ILE A 363 -0.82 -14.58 2.71
N LEU A 364 -0.54 -13.68 1.77
CA LEU A 364 0.70 -12.89 1.77
C LEU A 364 0.85 -12.05 3.03
N MET A 365 -0.23 -11.36 3.45
CA MET A 365 -0.26 -10.57 4.67
C MET A 365 -0.09 -11.44 5.92
N ALA A 366 -0.80 -12.58 6.02
CA ALA A 366 -0.71 -13.49 7.15
C ALA A 366 0.68 -14.13 7.28
N VAL A 367 1.28 -14.56 6.17
CA VAL A 367 2.66 -15.10 6.14
C VAL A 367 3.65 -14.03 6.57
N THR A 368 3.50 -12.79 6.12
CA THR A 368 4.38 -11.68 6.51
C THR A 368 4.27 -11.38 7.99
N LEU A 369 3.06 -11.25 8.54
CA LEU A 369 2.82 -11.05 9.97
C LEU A 369 3.39 -12.18 10.81
N TYR A 370 3.17 -13.45 10.39
CA TYR A 370 3.74 -14.60 11.06
C TYR A 370 5.27 -14.54 11.11
N ARG A 371 5.91 -14.25 9.96
CA ARG A 371 7.38 -14.16 9.87
C ARG A 371 7.92 -13.04 10.73
N LEU A 372 7.34 -11.83 10.67
CA LEU A 372 7.77 -10.68 11.47
C LEU A 372 7.70 -10.99 12.97
N ALA A 373 6.54 -11.46 13.46
CA ALA A 373 6.34 -11.80 14.85
C ALA A 373 7.24 -12.99 15.29
N ARG A 374 7.43 -13.97 14.42
CA ARG A 374 8.29 -15.15 14.69
C ARG A 374 9.77 -14.78 14.84
N HIS A 375 10.23 -13.75 14.12
CA HIS A 375 11.59 -13.23 14.20
C HIS A 375 11.75 -12.09 15.22
N GLY A 376 10.73 -11.82 16.05
CA GLY A 376 10.80 -10.77 17.08
C GLY A 376 10.76 -9.33 16.54
N ARG A 377 10.35 -9.13 15.26
CA ARG A 377 10.21 -7.80 14.64
C ARG A 377 8.86 -7.17 15.01
N TRP A 378 8.62 -7.00 16.30
CA TRP A 378 7.33 -6.62 16.85
C TRP A 378 6.84 -5.25 16.40
N GLN A 379 7.75 -4.28 16.22
CA GLN A 379 7.40 -2.94 15.74
C GLN A 379 6.91 -2.97 14.27
N ALA A 380 7.56 -3.77 13.43
CA ALA A 380 7.12 -3.96 12.05
C ALA A 380 5.79 -4.74 11.99
N ALA A 381 5.62 -5.76 12.84
CA ALA A 381 4.35 -6.47 12.97
C ALA A 381 3.23 -5.53 13.46
N ALA A 382 3.51 -4.64 14.42
CA ALA A 382 2.57 -3.62 14.88
C ALA A 382 2.13 -2.68 13.75
N CYS A 383 3.07 -2.22 12.91
CA CYS A 383 2.73 -1.41 11.72
C CYS A 383 1.75 -2.15 10.79
N LEU A 384 2.04 -3.42 10.44
CA LEU A 384 1.13 -4.20 9.57
C LEU A 384 -0.21 -4.52 10.23
N LEU A 385 -0.27 -4.75 11.54
CA LEU A 385 -1.52 -4.96 12.26
C LEU A 385 -2.40 -3.70 12.23
N VAL A 386 -1.78 -2.53 12.39
CA VAL A 386 -2.51 -1.26 12.30
C VAL A 386 -2.98 -1.00 10.87
N VAL A 387 -2.18 -1.34 9.86
CA VAL A 387 -2.58 -1.24 8.45
C VAL A 387 -3.78 -2.15 8.15
N LEU A 388 -3.82 -3.35 8.71
CA LEU A 388 -4.96 -4.25 8.59
C LEU A 388 -6.24 -3.59 9.15
N PHE A 389 -6.13 -2.92 10.30
CA PHE A 389 -7.24 -2.17 10.91
C PHE A 389 -7.58 -0.90 10.11
N TYR A 390 -6.57 -0.19 9.60
CA TYR A 390 -6.76 0.95 8.72
C TYR A 390 -7.52 0.56 7.44
N GLY A 391 -7.21 -0.59 6.86
CA GLY A 391 -7.90 -1.14 5.71
C GLY A 391 -9.38 -1.48 5.97
N TYR A 392 -9.77 -1.77 7.20
CA TYR A 392 -11.19 -1.89 7.56
C TYR A 392 -11.93 -0.55 7.38
N MET A 393 -11.24 0.57 7.52
CA MET A 393 -11.84 1.91 7.50
C MET A 393 -11.58 2.68 6.19
N GLU A 394 -10.52 2.38 5.44
CA GLU A 394 -10.09 3.17 4.29
C GLU A 394 -9.46 2.30 3.19
N THR A 395 -9.80 2.57 1.94
CA THR A 395 -9.19 1.90 0.77
C THR A 395 -7.82 2.47 0.42
N GLN A 396 -7.44 3.63 0.96
CA GLN A 396 -6.16 4.28 0.70
C GLN A 396 -4.95 3.44 1.11
N VAL A 397 -5.13 2.38 1.90
CA VAL A 397 -4.06 1.44 2.28
C VAL A 397 -3.40 0.71 1.10
N ILE A 398 -3.98 0.73 -0.09
CA ILE A 398 -3.32 0.19 -1.30
C ILE A 398 -2.26 1.14 -1.87
N HIS A 399 -2.19 2.38 -1.40
CA HIS A 399 -1.20 3.36 -1.84
C HIS A 399 0.02 3.34 -0.93
N ILE A 400 1.20 3.20 -1.50
CA ILE A 400 2.48 3.22 -0.75
C ILE A 400 2.62 4.51 0.07
N THR A 401 2.12 5.64 -0.43
CA THR A 401 2.14 6.93 0.30
C THR A 401 1.39 6.86 1.64
N SER A 402 0.26 6.18 1.69
CA SER A 402 -0.52 6.00 2.93
C SER A 402 -0.08 4.77 3.72
N ASP A 403 0.60 3.82 3.07
CA ASP A 403 1.02 2.55 3.66
C ASP A 403 2.37 2.04 3.12
N PRO A 404 3.49 2.64 3.53
CA PRO A 404 4.82 2.14 3.18
C PRO A 404 5.15 0.79 3.83
N ALA A 405 4.34 0.31 4.79
CA ALA A 405 4.51 -1.01 5.39
C ALA A 405 4.20 -2.15 4.40
N LEU A 406 3.53 -1.87 3.28
CA LEU A 406 3.38 -2.83 2.17
C LEU A 406 4.72 -3.31 1.63
N LEU A 407 5.80 -2.53 1.74
CA LEU A 407 7.15 -2.99 1.37
C LEU A 407 7.64 -4.17 2.21
N LEU A 408 7.07 -4.40 3.40
CA LEU A 408 7.35 -5.60 4.21
C LEU A 408 6.83 -6.90 3.57
N LEU A 409 5.96 -6.82 2.57
CA LEU A 409 5.46 -7.99 1.85
C LEU A 409 6.50 -8.57 0.88
N VAL A 410 7.48 -7.78 0.45
CA VAL A 410 8.49 -8.16 -0.56
C VAL A 410 9.23 -9.46 -0.20
N PRO A 411 9.77 -9.64 1.03
CA PRO A 411 10.41 -10.90 1.40
C PRO A 411 9.48 -12.12 1.38
N ALA A 412 8.17 -11.91 1.60
CA ALA A 412 7.21 -13.01 1.53
C ALA A 412 6.89 -13.40 0.08
N VAL A 413 6.90 -12.45 -0.85
CA VAL A 413 6.72 -12.70 -2.30
C VAL A 413 7.91 -13.50 -2.85
N PHE A 414 9.13 -13.13 -2.50
CA PHE A 414 10.35 -13.73 -3.08
C PHE A 414 10.97 -14.84 -2.23
N GLY A 415 10.45 -15.11 -1.05
CA GLY A 415 10.99 -16.15 -0.18
C GLY A 415 12.30 -15.76 0.52
N ASP A 416 12.70 -14.49 0.44
CA ASP A 416 13.91 -13.98 1.04
C ASP A 416 13.85 -14.02 2.57
N SER A 417 15.02 -14.13 3.21
CA SER A 417 15.13 -13.83 4.63
C SER A 417 14.78 -12.37 4.85
N LEU A 418 14.10 -12.06 5.96
CA LEU A 418 13.87 -10.67 6.40
C LEU A 418 15.22 -10.03 6.78
N SER A 419 16.13 -9.86 5.82
CA SER A 419 17.38 -9.13 6.02
C SER A 419 17.10 -7.63 6.16
N ASP A 420 17.88 -6.98 6.98
CA ASP A 420 17.77 -5.54 7.35
C ASP A 420 17.81 -4.56 6.17
#